data_696a20b553d1ea01a64819b229141372
#
_entry.id   696a20b553d1ea01a64819b229141372
#
_cell.length_a   1.000
_cell.length_b   1.000
_cell.length_c   1.000
_cell.angle_alpha   90.00
_cell.angle_beta   90.00
_cell.angle_gamma   90.00
#
_symmetry.space_group_name_H-M   'P 1'
#
loop_
_entity.id
_entity.type
_entity.pdbx_description
1 polymer ?
#
loop_
_entity_poly.entity_id
_entity_poly.type
_entity_poly.pdbx_seq_one_letter_code
_entity_poly.pdbx_strand_id
1 'polypeptide(L)'
;MRVKYQRTSSAAQHGKRFEKDTNQYDLVLFDQGISGTTQFKSRTQAKKIIELVEQSKLKELVVEELRDIGRNMVDTINTLDWLDKNEVNVVIRSMGNLCSRVNGKRNEIWGLISSVMSSLYAMELENLRIRTEMGRKVYLMSGGKLGRERGTNESVKDFMNKPKSKEIISLLNKGKTVRDISGRLGVSLNLVVKVRKHIKVAA
;
A
#
# COMPACT_ATOMS: atom_id res chain seq x y z
N MET A 1 -20.42 -17.15 4.61
CA MET A 1 -19.99 -16.91 6.01
C MET A 1 -20.19 -15.43 6.33
N ARG A 2 -20.54 -15.16 7.60
CA ARG A 2 -20.59 -13.83 8.20
C ARG A 2 -19.37 -13.63 9.09
N VAL A 3 -18.47 -12.73 8.70
CA VAL A 3 -17.18 -12.54 9.40
C VAL A 3 -17.16 -11.15 10.04
N LYS A 4 -16.75 -11.08 11.32
CA LYS A 4 -16.47 -9.83 12.01
C LYS A 4 -14.97 -9.55 11.93
N TYR A 5 -14.62 -8.34 11.50
CA TYR A 5 -13.23 -7.89 11.46
C TYR A 5 -13.01 -6.65 12.30
N GLN A 6 -11.93 -6.63 13.03
CA GLN A 6 -11.56 -5.56 13.94
C GLN A 6 -10.07 -5.26 13.85
N ARG A 7 -9.71 -4.00 14.11
CA ARG A 7 -8.33 -3.56 14.20
C ARG A 7 -8.15 -2.59 15.38
N THR A 8 -7.08 -2.77 16.13
CA THR A 8 -6.63 -1.78 17.13
C THR A 8 -5.20 -1.35 16.86
N SER A 9 -4.90 -0.05 17.06
CA SER A 9 -3.57 0.51 16.86
C SER A 9 -2.62 0.25 18.01
N SER A 10 -3.13 -0.04 19.22
CA SER A 10 -2.32 -0.38 20.39
C SER A 10 -2.72 -1.72 20.96
N ALA A 11 -1.74 -2.46 21.45
CA ALA A 11 -1.96 -3.73 22.14
C ALA A 11 -2.73 -3.56 23.48
N ALA A 12 -2.70 -2.36 24.07
CA ALA A 12 -3.42 -2.02 25.30
C ALA A 12 -4.91 -1.73 25.08
N GLN A 13 -5.33 -1.46 23.84
CA GLN A 13 -6.75 -1.34 23.51
C GLN A 13 -7.34 -2.76 23.40
N HIS A 14 -7.69 -3.30 24.55
CA HIS A 14 -8.52 -4.49 24.59
C HIS A 14 -9.84 -4.18 23.89
N GLY A 15 -10.27 -5.03 22.99
CA GLY A 15 -11.50 -4.86 22.21
C GLY A 15 -12.81 -4.84 23.02
N LYS A 16 -12.82 -4.26 24.24
CA LYS A 16 -13.97 -4.17 25.14
C LYS A 16 -15.22 -3.54 24.54
N ARG A 17 -15.07 -2.71 23.50
CA ARG A 17 -16.21 -2.20 22.71
C ARG A 17 -16.99 -3.32 22.05
N PHE A 18 -16.36 -4.48 21.87
CA PHE A 18 -16.88 -5.62 21.10
C PHE A 18 -17.40 -6.73 22.02
N GLU A 19 -17.09 -6.71 23.30
CA GLU A 19 -17.57 -7.68 24.30
C GLU A 19 -19.09 -7.60 24.51
N LYS A 20 -19.70 -6.43 24.19
CA LYS A 20 -21.15 -6.21 24.25
C LYS A 20 -21.88 -6.60 22.96
N ASP A 21 -21.18 -7.17 21.98
CA ASP A 21 -21.78 -7.57 20.73
C ASP A 21 -22.40 -8.98 20.87
N THR A 22 -23.70 -9.02 20.98
CA THR A 22 -24.49 -10.25 21.10
C THR A 22 -24.79 -10.93 19.76
N ASN A 23 -24.32 -10.34 18.62
CA ASN A 23 -24.54 -10.94 17.32
C ASN A 23 -23.68 -12.20 17.11
N GLN A 24 -24.25 -13.16 16.40
CA GLN A 24 -23.51 -14.36 16.01
C GLN A 24 -22.72 -14.12 14.74
N TYR A 25 -21.46 -14.59 14.74
CA TYR A 25 -20.54 -14.56 13.61
C TYR A 25 -19.95 -15.93 13.40
N ASP A 26 -19.76 -16.34 12.16
CA ASP A 26 -19.08 -17.61 11.84
C ASP A 26 -17.59 -17.53 12.18
N LEU A 27 -17.01 -16.32 12.08
CA LEU A 27 -15.60 -16.08 12.38
C LEU A 27 -15.39 -14.65 12.85
N VAL A 28 -14.54 -14.48 13.87
CA VAL A 28 -14.08 -13.16 14.33
C VAL A 28 -12.58 -13.06 14.11
N LEU A 29 -12.17 -12.05 13.36
CA LEU A 29 -10.79 -11.77 13.01
C LEU A 29 -10.35 -10.45 13.65
N PHE A 30 -9.22 -10.47 14.35
CA PHE A 30 -8.73 -9.32 15.10
C PHE A 30 -7.26 -9.05 14.83
N ASP A 31 -6.96 -7.94 14.18
CA ASP A 31 -5.62 -7.39 13.99
C ASP A 31 -5.27 -6.46 15.14
N GLN A 32 -4.68 -7.00 16.20
CA GLN A 32 -4.28 -6.27 17.40
C GLN A 32 -2.90 -5.62 17.20
N GLY A 33 -2.77 -4.35 17.60
CA GLY A 33 -1.49 -3.63 17.56
C GLY A 33 -1.02 -3.29 16.12
N ILE A 34 -1.88 -3.41 15.12
CA ILE A 34 -1.53 -3.08 13.74
C ILE A 34 -1.73 -1.58 13.50
N SER A 35 -0.67 -0.92 13.04
CA SER A 35 -0.72 0.50 12.70
C SER A 35 -1.83 0.81 11.69
N GLY A 36 -2.53 1.92 11.90
CA GLY A 36 -3.49 2.45 10.93
C GLY A 36 -2.86 2.77 9.56
N THR A 37 -1.53 2.91 9.47
CA THR A 37 -0.83 3.15 8.21
C THR A 37 -0.61 1.89 7.37
N THR A 38 -0.87 0.69 7.92
CA THR A 38 -0.75 -0.57 7.20
C THR A 38 -1.95 -0.78 6.27
N GLN A 39 -1.69 -1.03 4.99
CA GLN A 39 -2.73 -1.35 3.99
C GLN A 39 -3.57 -2.56 4.44
N PHE A 40 -4.87 -2.55 4.13
CA PHE A 40 -5.77 -3.65 4.47
C PHE A 40 -5.21 -5.01 4.00
N LYS A 41 -4.85 -5.11 2.74
CA LYS A 41 -4.34 -6.36 2.14
C LYS A 41 -3.03 -6.88 2.75
N SER A 42 -2.29 -6.03 3.47
CA SER A 42 -1.02 -6.42 4.10
C SER A 42 -1.18 -6.88 5.55
N ARG A 43 -2.36 -6.72 6.14
CA ARG A 43 -2.62 -7.10 7.55
C ARG A 43 -2.81 -8.60 7.69
N THR A 44 -2.35 -9.14 8.81
CA THR A 44 -2.31 -10.60 9.03
C THR A 44 -3.69 -11.25 8.97
N GLN A 45 -4.67 -10.68 9.67
CA GLN A 45 -6.02 -11.27 9.68
C GLN A 45 -6.84 -10.87 8.44
N ALA A 46 -6.57 -9.70 7.85
CA ALA A 46 -7.21 -9.31 6.60
C ALA A 46 -6.86 -10.24 5.43
N LYS A 47 -5.68 -10.86 5.43
CA LYS A 47 -5.31 -11.90 4.43
C LYS A 47 -6.29 -13.08 4.44
N LYS A 48 -6.76 -13.49 5.63
CA LYS A 48 -7.79 -14.53 5.73
C LYS A 48 -9.12 -14.10 5.13
N ILE A 49 -9.46 -12.80 5.25
CA ILE A 49 -10.65 -12.25 4.59
C ILE A 49 -10.50 -12.36 3.08
N ILE A 50 -9.33 -12.01 2.55
CA ILE A 50 -9.05 -12.10 1.12
C ILE A 50 -9.21 -13.54 0.62
N GLU A 51 -8.63 -14.51 1.32
CA GLU A 51 -8.77 -15.95 1.00
C GLU A 51 -10.24 -16.39 1.01
N LEU A 52 -11.04 -15.94 1.99
CA LEU A 52 -12.46 -16.25 2.06
C LEU A 52 -13.27 -15.64 0.93
N VAL A 53 -12.89 -14.42 0.48
CA VAL A 53 -13.51 -13.76 -0.68
C VAL A 53 -13.15 -14.52 -1.96
N GLU A 54 -11.87 -14.82 -2.18
CA GLU A 54 -11.40 -15.56 -3.37
C GLU A 54 -12.04 -16.95 -3.47
N GLN A 55 -12.32 -17.60 -2.33
CA GLN A 55 -13.05 -18.84 -2.26
C GLN A 55 -14.59 -18.69 -2.36
N SER A 56 -15.11 -17.47 -2.56
CA SER A 56 -16.53 -17.14 -2.58
C SER A 56 -17.31 -17.58 -1.32
N LYS A 57 -16.60 -17.76 -0.20
CA LYS A 57 -17.15 -18.18 1.09
C LYS A 57 -17.65 -17.02 1.93
N LEU A 58 -17.05 -15.82 1.79
CA LEU A 58 -17.46 -14.64 2.52
C LEU A 58 -18.71 -14.05 1.88
N LYS A 59 -19.78 -13.92 2.66
CA LYS A 59 -21.05 -13.26 2.23
C LYS A 59 -21.22 -11.91 2.88
N GLU A 60 -20.78 -11.78 4.14
CA GLU A 60 -20.92 -10.55 4.90
C GLU A 60 -19.67 -10.27 5.74
N LEU A 61 -19.15 -9.06 5.60
CA LEU A 61 -18.05 -8.52 6.40
C LEU A 61 -18.59 -7.44 7.33
N VAL A 62 -18.52 -7.67 8.63
CA VAL A 62 -18.96 -6.71 9.65
C VAL A 62 -17.74 -6.04 10.26
N VAL A 63 -17.73 -4.71 10.23
CA VAL A 63 -16.68 -3.88 10.84
C VAL A 63 -17.30 -2.85 11.78
N GLU A 64 -16.54 -2.38 12.73
CA GLU A 64 -17.01 -1.33 13.61
C GLU A 64 -16.99 0.03 12.92
N GLU A 65 -15.88 0.37 12.31
CA GLU A 65 -15.67 1.66 11.67
C GLU A 65 -15.03 1.49 10.26
N LEU A 66 -15.26 2.46 9.37
CA LEU A 66 -14.64 2.48 8.04
C LEU A 66 -13.10 2.44 8.09
N ARG A 67 -12.49 3.05 9.10
CA ARG A 67 -11.03 3.03 9.28
C ARG A 67 -10.45 1.63 9.58
N ASP A 68 -11.30 0.66 9.85
CA ASP A 68 -10.85 -0.72 10.04
C ASP A 68 -10.57 -1.41 8.71
N ILE A 69 -11.16 -0.92 7.61
CA ILE A 69 -11.06 -1.52 6.27
C ILE A 69 -9.87 -0.97 5.48
N GLY A 70 -9.28 0.17 5.86
CA GLY A 70 -8.18 0.77 5.11
C GLY A 70 -7.20 1.56 5.97
N ARG A 71 -6.05 1.91 5.40
CA ARG A 71 -5.05 2.78 6.05
C ARG A 71 -5.34 4.27 5.86
N ASN A 72 -6.03 4.61 4.79
CA ASN A 72 -6.47 5.94 4.42
C ASN A 72 -7.73 5.83 3.55
N MET A 73 -8.28 6.96 3.13
CA MET A 73 -9.50 7.01 2.32
C MET A 73 -9.39 6.19 1.03
N VAL A 74 -8.24 6.26 0.33
CA VAL A 74 -8.00 5.49 -0.92
C VAL A 74 -8.08 4.01 -0.69
N ASP A 75 -7.32 3.53 0.31
CA ASP A 75 -7.25 2.11 0.64
C ASP A 75 -8.62 1.59 1.07
N THR A 76 -9.38 2.43 1.80
CA THR A 76 -10.77 2.13 2.18
C THR A 76 -11.69 2.03 0.97
N ILE A 77 -11.68 3.02 0.07
CA ILE A 77 -12.52 3.02 -1.13
C ILE A 77 -12.18 1.83 -2.03
N ASN A 78 -10.90 1.58 -2.28
CA ASN A 78 -10.45 0.47 -3.11
C ASN A 78 -10.83 -0.89 -2.50
N THR A 79 -10.76 -1.02 -1.17
CA THR A 79 -11.17 -2.24 -0.47
C THR A 79 -12.67 -2.45 -0.55
N LEU A 80 -13.46 -1.39 -0.36
CA LEU A 80 -14.93 -1.45 -0.48
C LEU A 80 -15.37 -1.79 -1.90
N ASP A 81 -14.77 -1.18 -2.92
CA ASP A 81 -15.05 -1.48 -4.33
C ASP A 81 -14.70 -2.93 -4.67
N TRP A 82 -13.56 -3.42 -4.17
CA TRP A 82 -13.17 -4.81 -4.35
C TRP A 82 -14.14 -5.77 -3.67
N LEU A 83 -14.61 -5.48 -2.44
CA LEU A 83 -15.61 -6.29 -1.74
C LEU A 83 -16.95 -6.27 -2.47
N ASP A 84 -17.38 -5.10 -2.98
CA ASP A 84 -18.63 -4.98 -3.74
C ASP A 84 -18.60 -5.76 -5.06
N LYS A 85 -17.47 -5.72 -5.80
CA LYS A 85 -17.26 -6.53 -7.01
C LYS A 85 -17.31 -8.04 -6.76
N ASN A 86 -16.95 -8.47 -5.54
CA ASN A 86 -17.04 -9.86 -5.12
C ASN A 86 -18.36 -10.18 -4.39
N GLU A 87 -19.36 -9.30 -4.51
CA GLU A 87 -20.70 -9.45 -3.94
C GLU A 87 -20.73 -9.65 -2.41
N VAL A 88 -19.69 -9.18 -1.70
CA VAL A 88 -19.65 -9.22 -0.24
C VAL A 88 -20.43 -8.04 0.33
N ASN A 89 -21.40 -8.33 1.20
CA ASN A 89 -22.09 -7.29 1.96
C ASN A 89 -21.18 -6.75 3.06
N VAL A 90 -20.95 -5.45 3.10
CA VAL A 90 -20.18 -4.79 4.17
C VAL A 90 -21.14 -4.08 5.11
N VAL A 91 -21.04 -4.37 6.39
CA VAL A 91 -21.86 -3.76 7.45
C VAL A 91 -20.97 -2.92 8.35
N ILE A 92 -21.29 -1.63 8.51
CA ILE A 92 -20.58 -0.69 9.38
C ILE A 92 -21.44 -0.41 10.61
N ARG A 93 -21.00 -0.92 11.76
CA ARG A 93 -21.78 -0.85 13.00
C ARG A 93 -21.91 0.55 13.56
N SER A 94 -20.84 1.33 13.58
CA SER A 94 -20.85 2.72 14.08
C SER A 94 -21.77 3.67 13.30
N MET A 95 -22.17 3.26 12.10
CA MET A 95 -23.07 4.01 11.23
C MET A 95 -24.51 3.42 11.24
N GLY A 96 -24.95 2.91 12.39
CA GLY A 96 -26.30 2.34 12.52
C GLY A 96 -26.50 1.02 11.79
N ASN A 97 -25.46 0.19 11.69
CA ASN A 97 -25.45 -1.05 10.88
C ASN A 97 -25.70 -0.78 9.40
N LEU A 98 -25.16 0.32 8.88
CA LEU A 98 -25.22 0.61 7.46
C LEU A 98 -24.61 -0.53 6.65
N CYS A 99 -25.39 -1.12 5.75
CA CYS A 99 -24.95 -2.21 4.89
C CYS A 99 -24.80 -1.75 3.44
N SER A 100 -23.79 -2.32 2.76
CA SER A 100 -23.53 -2.02 1.35
C SER A 100 -24.58 -2.67 0.42
N ARG A 101 -25.23 -3.73 0.89
CA ARG A 101 -26.25 -4.47 0.14
C ARG A 101 -27.48 -4.73 1.02
N VAL A 102 -28.66 -4.60 0.44
CA VAL A 102 -29.96 -4.95 1.06
C VAL A 102 -30.66 -5.90 0.12
N ASN A 103 -31.08 -7.07 0.61
CA ASN A 103 -31.75 -8.11 -0.19
C ASN A 103 -30.98 -8.46 -1.49
N GLY A 104 -29.62 -8.53 -1.41
CA GLY A 104 -28.76 -8.84 -2.54
C GLY A 104 -28.52 -7.69 -3.52
N LYS A 105 -29.25 -6.59 -3.41
CA LYS A 105 -29.08 -5.40 -4.24
C LYS A 105 -28.19 -4.37 -3.54
N ARG A 106 -27.46 -3.58 -4.31
CA ARG A 106 -26.65 -2.47 -3.78
C ARG A 106 -27.56 -1.45 -3.09
N ASN A 107 -27.17 -1.04 -1.88
CA ASN A 107 -27.88 -0.03 -1.14
C ASN A 107 -27.61 1.35 -1.75
N GLU A 108 -28.68 2.11 -2.07
CA GLU A 108 -28.56 3.43 -2.68
C GLU A 108 -27.84 4.43 -1.78
N ILE A 109 -28.09 4.38 -0.46
CA ILE A 109 -27.40 5.20 0.54
C ILE A 109 -25.89 4.91 0.52
N TRP A 110 -25.49 3.66 0.32
CA TRP A 110 -24.09 3.26 0.18
C TRP A 110 -23.42 3.92 -1.02
N GLY A 111 -24.13 4.00 -2.17
CA GLY A 111 -23.67 4.69 -3.36
C GLY A 111 -23.39 6.18 -3.11
N LEU A 112 -24.31 6.85 -2.40
CA LEU A 112 -24.16 8.24 -2.01
C LEU A 112 -22.94 8.45 -1.08
N ILE A 113 -22.78 7.63 -0.05
CA ILE A 113 -21.65 7.70 0.89
C ILE A 113 -20.33 7.48 0.15
N SER A 114 -20.25 6.48 -0.74
CA SER A 114 -19.05 6.22 -1.55
C SER A 114 -18.70 7.40 -2.46
N SER A 115 -19.68 8.08 -3.02
CA SER A 115 -19.49 9.28 -3.85
C SER A 115 -18.95 10.45 -3.01
N VAL A 116 -19.53 10.70 -1.84
CA VAL A 116 -19.05 11.76 -0.91
C VAL A 116 -17.63 11.47 -0.45
N MET A 117 -17.33 10.23 -0.07
CA MET A 117 -15.98 9.82 0.32
C MET A 117 -14.96 10.04 -0.80
N SER A 118 -15.32 9.70 -2.04
CA SER A 118 -14.45 9.90 -3.21
C SER A 118 -14.18 11.39 -3.45
N SER A 119 -15.19 12.24 -3.29
CA SER A 119 -15.06 13.70 -3.42
C SER A 119 -14.17 14.30 -2.33
N LEU A 120 -14.35 13.90 -1.07
CA LEU A 120 -13.51 14.31 0.06
C LEU A 120 -12.06 13.89 -0.16
N TYR A 121 -11.83 12.69 -0.68
CA TYR A 121 -10.50 12.23 -1.01
C TYR A 121 -9.83 13.08 -2.11
N ALA A 122 -10.55 13.41 -3.17
CA ALA A 122 -10.03 14.29 -4.21
C ALA A 122 -9.62 15.67 -3.65
N MET A 123 -10.43 16.22 -2.74
CA MET A 123 -10.11 17.47 -2.04
C MET A 123 -8.85 17.34 -1.16
N GLU A 124 -8.68 16.22 -0.44
CA GLU A 124 -7.49 15.98 0.39
C GLU A 124 -6.21 15.90 -0.46
N LEU A 125 -6.26 15.20 -1.61
CA LEU A 125 -5.14 15.15 -2.56
C LEU A 125 -4.75 16.53 -3.07
N GLU A 126 -5.72 17.36 -3.44
CA GLU A 126 -5.45 18.71 -3.94
C GLU A 126 -4.84 19.58 -2.82
N ASN A 127 -5.36 19.49 -1.60
CA ASN A 127 -4.78 20.20 -0.45
C ASN A 127 -3.32 19.77 -0.17
N LEU A 128 -3.01 18.46 -0.29
CA LEU A 128 -1.64 17.95 -0.15
C LEU A 128 -0.74 18.49 -1.26
N ARG A 129 -1.23 18.55 -2.50
CA ARG A 129 -0.51 19.12 -3.63
C ARG A 129 -0.18 20.58 -3.39
N ILE A 130 -1.17 21.38 -3.01
CA ILE A 130 -1.01 22.82 -2.71
C ILE A 130 0.01 23.02 -1.60
N ARG A 131 -0.09 22.30 -0.47
CA ARG A 131 0.87 22.39 0.64
C ARG A 131 2.29 22.04 0.19
N THR A 132 2.44 20.99 -0.60
CA THR A 132 3.75 20.56 -1.12
C THR A 132 4.34 21.61 -2.05
N GLU A 133 3.53 22.20 -2.92
CA GLU A 133 3.95 23.25 -3.84
C GLU A 133 4.34 24.54 -3.09
N MET A 134 3.53 24.95 -2.12
CA MET A 134 3.86 26.09 -1.25
C MET A 134 5.13 25.83 -0.45
N GLY A 135 5.30 24.65 0.15
CA GLY A 135 6.52 24.28 0.86
C GLY A 135 7.76 24.34 -0.03
N ARG A 136 7.65 23.90 -1.30
CA ARG A 136 8.73 24.03 -2.29
C ARG A 136 9.05 25.48 -2.61
N LYS A 137 8.04 26.32 -2.79
CA LYS A 137 8.23 27.76 -3.04
C LYS A 137 8.96 28.44 -1.87
N VAL A 138 8.51 28.22 -0.65
CA VAL A 138 9.15 28.74 0.57
C VAL A 138 10.60 28.29 0.67
N TYR A 139 10.87 27.00 0.44
CA TYR A 139 12.22 26.44 0.46
C TYR A 139 13.14 27.10 -0.59
N LEU A 140 12.64 27.34 -1.81
CA LEU A 140 13.39 28.03 -2.86
C LEU A 140 13.64 29.51 -2.50
N MET A 141 12.65 30.21 -1.94
CA MET A 141 12.77 31.62 -1.50
C MET A 141 13.76 31.79 -0.36
N SER A 142 13.92 30.78 0.50
CA SER A 142 14.96 30.76 1.55
C SER A 142 16.36 30.39 1.05
N GLY A 143 16.57 30.33 -0.28
CA GLY A 143 17.87 29.98 -0.87
C GLY A 143 18.11 28.47 -1.03
N GLY A 144 17.14 27.64 -0.72
CA GLY A 144 17.20 26.20 -0.93
C GLY A 144 17.25 25.84 -2.42
N LYS A 145 17.82 24.68 -2.74
CA LYS A 145 17.89 24.16 -4.12
C LYS A 145 17.19 22.82 -4.20
N LEU A 146 16.28 22.69 -5.17
CA LEU A 146 15.63 21.41 -5.43
C LEU A 146 16.54 20.51 -6.26
N GLY A 147 16.47 19.23 -5.98
CA GLY A 147 17.26 18.21 -6.66
C GLY A 147 18.52 17.82 -5.90
N ARG A 148 19.36 17.02 -6.54
CA ARG A 148 20.61 16.55 -5.95
C ARG A 148 21.66 17.67 -5.94
N GLU A 149 22.36 17.84 -4.83
CA GLU A 149 23.46 18.80 -4.75
C GLU A 149 24.55 18.51 -5.79
N ARG A 150 25.09 19.59 -6.38
CA ARG A 150 26.22 19.48 -7.30
C ARG A 150 27.44 18.92 -6.54
N GLY A 151 28.15 17.99 -7.14
CA GLY A 151 29.34 17.35 -6.53
C GLY A 151 29.02 16.12 -5.66
N THR A 152 27.76 15.80 -5.37
CA THR A 152 27.38 14.58 -4.64
C THR A 152 27.32 13.35 -5.55
N ASN A 153 27.82 13.46 -6.79
CA ASN A 153 27.96 12.29 -7.66
C ASN A 153 29.09 11.40 -7.15
N GLU A 154 28.76 10.14 -7.01
CA GLU A 154 29.76 9.12 -6.72
C GLU A 154 30.88 9.15 -7.76
N SER A 155 32.12 9.10 -7.32
CA SER A 155 33.25 9.02 -8.23
C SER A 155 33.20 7.72 -9.05
N VAL A 156 33.73 7.75 -10.27
CA VAL A 156 33.82 6.54 -11.09
C VAL A 156 34.62 5.46 -10.37
N LYS A 157 35.66 5.84 -9.63
CA LYS A 157 36.48 4.94 -8.83
C LYS A 157 35.66 4.22 -7.74
N ASP A 158 34.84 4.98 -6.99
CA ASP A 158 33.99 4.41 -5.94
C ASP A 158 32.88 3.53 -6.52
N PHE A 159 32.29 3.96 -7.64
CA PHE A 159 31.30 3.16 -8.37
C PHE A 159 31.88 1.82 -8.84
N MET A 160 33.08 1.82 -9.42
CA MET A 160 33.74 0.61 -9.92
C MET A 160 34.21 -0.30 -8.78
N ASN A 161 34.50 0.25 -7.59
CA ASN A 161 34.91 -0.51 -6.41
C ASN A 161 33.78 -1.23 -5.68
N LYS A 162 32.50 -0.95 -6.01
CA LYS A 162 31.35 -1.64 -5.40
C LYS A 162 31.38 -3.15 -5.66
N PRO A 163 30.94 -3.98 -4.70
CA PRO A 163 30.93 -5.45 -4.87
C PRO A 163 30.29 -5.89 -6.18
N LYS A 164 29.07 -5.42 -6.45
CA LYS A 164 28.35 -5.74 -7.68
C LYS A 164 29.08 -5.27 -8.96
N SER A 165 29.75 -4.11 -8.92
CA SER A 165 30.53 -3.63 -10.06
C SER A 165 31.74 -4.53 -10.32
N LYS A 166 32.45 -4.99 -9.27
CA LYS A 166 33.56 -5.94 -9.38
C LYS A 166 33.14 -7.29 -9.93
N GLU A 167 31.98 -7.81 -9.50
CA GLU A 167 31.42 -9.04 -10.06
C GLU A 167 31.09 -8.90 -11.54
N ILE A 168 30.47 -7.78 -11.94
CA ILE A 168 30.18 -7.47 -13.34
C ILE A 168 31.48 -7.41 -14.15
N ILE A 169 32.54 -6.74 -13.64
CA ILE A 169 33.85 -6.64 -14.31
C ILE A 169 34.44 -8.04 -14.52
N SER A 170 34.43 -8.88 -13.48
CA SER A 170 34.94 -10.26 -13.57
C SER A 170 34.22 -11.07 -14.66
N LEU A 171 32.89 -10.94 -14.75
CA LEU A 171 32.12 -11.65 -15.76
C LEU A 171 32.32 -11.10 -17.18
N LEU A 172 32.47 -9.77 -17.33
CA LEU A 172 32.80 -9.14 -18.59
C LEU A 172 34.19 -9.59 -19.11
N ASN A 173 35.20 -9.68 -18.24
CA ASN A 173 36.52 -10.18 -18.57
C ASN A 173 36.51 -11.67 -18.97
N LYS A 174 35.54 -12.44 -18.49
CA LYS A 174 35.30 -13.84 -18.91
C LYS A 174 34.48 -13.95 -20.22
N GLY A 175 34.27 -12.85 -20.93
CA GLY A 175 33.54 -12.82 -22.20
C GLY A 175 32.05 -13.03 -22.14
N LYS A 176 31.41 -12.91 -20.95
CA LYS A 176 29.97 -13.07 -20.81
C LYS A 176 29.20 -11.88 -21.40
N THR A 177 28.03 -12.15 -21.96
CA THR A 177 27.19 -11.12 -22.56
C THR A 177 26.49 -10.27 -21.49
N VAL A 178 26.13 -9.04 -21.86
CA VAL A 178 25.39 -8.12 -20.94
C VAL A 178 24.11 -8.74 -20.41
N ARG A 179 23.40 -9.51 -21.25
CA ARG A 179 22.15 -10.20 -20.86
C ARG A 179 22.42 -11.32 -19.86
N ASP A 180 23.44 -12.16 -20.11
CA ASP A 180 23.82 -13.22 -19.18
C ASP A 180 24.20 -12.68 -17.80
N ILE A 181 24.99 -11.60 -17.78
CA ILE A 181 25.42 -10.97 -16.52
C ILE A 181 24.24 -10.38 -15.77
N SER A 182 23.33 -9.69 -16.46
CA SER A 182 22.11 -9.15 -15.89
C SER A 182 21.25 -10.25 -15.26
N GLY A 183 21.03 -11.36 -15.97
CA GLY A 183 20.26 -12.49 -15.47
C GLY A 183 20.91 -13.20 -14.28
N ARG A 184 22.24 -13.43 -14.32
CA ARG A 184 22.98 -14.12 -13.25
C ARG A 184 23.05 -13.34 -11.95
N LEU A 185 23.26 -12.02 -12.03
CA LEU A 185 23.46 -11.16 -10.86
C LEU A 185 22.18 -10.47 -10.40
N GLY A 186 21.06 -10.64 -11.10
CA GLY A 186 19.79 -9.98 -10.78
C GLY A 186 19.90 -8.45 -10.86
N VAL A 187 20.71 -7.92 -11.77
CA VAL A 187 20.94 -6.47 -11.93
C VAL A 187 20.37 -5.96 -13.26
N SER A 188 20.07 -4.65 -13.32
CA SER A 188 19.57 -4.06 -14.58
C SER A 188 20.61 -4.11 -15.69
N LEU A 189 20.17 -4.28 -16.94
CA LEU A 189 21.00 -4.19 -18.13
C LEU A 189 21.78 -2.87 -18.17
N ASN A 190 21.14 -1.76 -17.80
CA ASN A 190 21.77 -0.44 -17.75
C ASN A 190 22.97 -0.38 -16.82
N LEU A 191 22.93 -1.07 -15.68
CA LEU A 191 24.05 -1.14 -14.75
C LEU A 191 25.23 -1.85 -15.39
N VAL A 192 25.00 -2.98 -16.05
CA VAL A 192 26.06 -3.75 -16.73
C VAL A 192 26.67 -2.94 -17.88
N VAL A 193 25.85 -2.26 -18.67
CA VAL A 193 26.31 -1.37 -19.76
C VAL A 193 27.15 -0.22 -19.22
N LYS A 194 26.72 0.40 -18.09
CA LYS A 194 27.43 1.49 -17.43
C LYS A 194 28.84 1.03 -16.98
N VAL A 195 28.95 -0.12 -16.32
CA VAL A 195 30.23 -0.70 -15.91
C VAL A 195 31.10 -0.97 -17.11
N ARG A 196 30.57 -1.61 -18.19
CA ARG A 196 31.30 -1.89 -19.43
C ARG A 196 31.85 -0.62 -20.10
N LYS A 197 31.07 0.47 -20.08
CA LYS A 197 31.51 1.76 -20.63
C LYS A 197 32.75 2.31 -19.91
N HIS A 198 32.77 2.22 -18.57
CA HIS A 198 33.88 2.70 -17.77
C HIS A 198 35.13 1.83 -17.92
N ILE A 199 35.01 0.52 -18.14
CA ILE A 199 36.17 -0.35 -18.45
C ILE A 199 36.82 0.06 -19.78
N LYS A 200 36.02 0.33 -20.84
CA LYS A 200 36.55 0.72 -22.16
C LYS A 200 37.23 2.08 -22.20
N VAL A 201 36.97 2.96 -21.23
CA VAL A 201 37.61 4.29 -21.15
C VAL A 201 38.90 4.21 -20.35
N ALA A 202 39.10 3.14 -19.55
CA ALA A 202 40.30 2.92 -18.74
C ALA A 202 41.36 2.00 -19.40
N ALA A 203 41.08 1.47 -20.60
CA ALA A 203 41.98 0.69 -21.43
C ALA A 203 42.45 1.55 -22.64
#